data_2503bc28344dd61472568067b197abae
#
_entry.id   2503bc28344dd61472568067b197abae
#
_cell.length_a   1.000
_cell.length_b   1.000
_cell.length_c   1.000
_cell.angle_alpha   90.00
_cell.angle_beta   90.00
_cell.angle_gamma   90.00
#
_symmetry.space_group_name_H-M   'P 1'
#
loop_
_entity.id
_entity.type
_entity.pdbx_description
1 polymer ?
#
loop_
_entity_poly.entity_id
_entity_poly.type
_entity_poly.pdbx_seq_one_letter_code
_entity_poly.pdbx_strand_id
1 'polypeptide(L)'
;VEGAGFGALIQPEGEPQDAEAEARQREISDHTRQFLVGFTFALPLFVASMARDFGLTGAWSHQPWVNWLFFLLASPVQFYTGWDYYVGGFKSLRNKSANMDVLVAMGSSVAYFYSLAVLLSLPLGEHVYFETSAVIITLIKLGKMLETRTKGRTGGAIRRLMALRPKTATIIENGIEKQISLSQVKVGDLIIV
;
A
#
# COMPACT_ATOMS: atom_id res chain seq x y z
N VAL A 1 -11.82 -0.07 20.17
CA VAL A 1 -10.95 -0.31 18.99
C VAL A 1 -11.78 -0.24 17.73
N GLU A 2 -12.98 -0.82 17.70
CA GLU A 2 -13.89 -0.75 16.53
C GLU A 2 -14.37 0.67 16.20
N GLY A 3 -14.58 1.52 17.20
CA GLY A 3 -14.98 2.93 17.00
C GLY A 3 -13.91 3.81 16.34
N ALA A 4 -12.65 3.37 16.26
CA ALA A 4 -11.55 4.05 15.59
C ALA A 4 -11.28 3.53 14.17
N GLY A 5 -12.12 2.61 13.66
CA GLY A 5 -12.00 2.05 12.30
C GLY A 5 -10.93 0.97 12.15
N PHE A 6 -10.42 0.41 13.25
CA PHE A 6 -9.51 -0.73 13.24
C PHE A 6 -10.26 -2.01 13.62
N GLY A 7 -10.16 -3.04 12.80
CA GLY A 7 -10.64 -4.38 13.14
C GLY A 7 -9.69 -5.04 14.14
N ALA A 8 -10.21 -5.54 15.25
CA ALA A 8 -9.45 -6.41 16.16
C ALA A 8 -9.84 -7.87 15.88
N LEU A 9 -8.87 -8.68 15.49
CA LEU A 9 -9.03 -10.13 15.40
C LEU A 9 -8.55 -10.73 16.71
N ILE A 10 -9.43 -11.46 17.40
CA ILE A 10 -9.05 -12.32 18.53
C ILE A 10 -8.38 -13.54 17.91
N GLN A 11 -7.07 -13.66 18.09
CA GLN A 11 -6.29 -14.80 17.59
C GLN A 11 -6.37 -15.95 18.60
N PRO A 12 -6.69 -17.19 18.19
CA PRO A 12 -6.51 -18.37 19.01
C PRO A 12 -5.02 -18.60 19.31
N GLU A 13 -4.69 -18.94 20.54
CA GLU A 13 -3.34 -19.37 20.93
C GLU A 13 -3.01 -20.69 20.22
N GLY A 14 -2.17 -20.63 19.17
CA GLY A 14 -1.70 -21.85 18.52
C GLY A 14 -1.03 -21.64 17.15
N GLU A 15 -1.54 -20.79 16.28
CA GLU A 15 -0.99 -20.54 14.95
C GLU A 15 -1.01 -19.07 14.52
N PRO A 16 -0.45 -18.12 15.30
CA PRO A 16 -0.54 -16.70 14.96
C PRO A 16 0.41 -16.28 13.81
N GLN A 17 1.50 -17.03 13.64
CA GLN A 17 2.63 -16.59 12.78
C GLN A 17 2.36 -16.76 11.29
N ASP A 18 1.65 -17.81 10.91
CA ASP A 18 1.38 -18.11 9.50
C ASP A 18 0.27 -17.18 8.96
N ALA A 19 -0.76 -16.93 9.73
CA ALA A 19 -1.85 -16.02 9.35
C ALA A 19 -1.36 -14.56 9.15
N GLU A 20 -0.46 -14.07 10.04
CA GLU A 20 0.14 -12.74 9.87
C GLU A 20 1.07 -12.66 8.66
N ALA A 21 1.83 -13.75 8.38
CA ALA A 21 2.67 -13.82 7.20
C ALA A 21 1.86 -13.81 5.91
N GLU A 22 0.76 -14.57 5.87
CA GLU A 22 -0.15 -14.58 4.72
C GLU A 22 -0.83 -13.23 4.51
N ALA A 23 -1.34 -12.59 5.57
CA ALA A 23 -1.95 -11.27 5.48
C ALA A 23 -0.96 -10.24 4.91
N ARG A 24 0.28 -10.26 5.37
CA ARG A 24 1.34 -9.39 4.87
C ARG A 24 1.71 -9.68 3.41
N GLN A 25 1.75 -10.94 3.04
CA GLN A 25 2.02 -11.32 1.64
C GLN A 25 0.91 -10.84 0.70
N ARG A 26 -0.33 -10.92 1.13
CA ARG A 26 -1.49 -10.36 0.40
C ARG A 26 -1.36 -8.85 0.25
N GLU A 27 -1.03 -8.12 1.32
CA GLU A 27 -0.82 -6.67 1.29
C GLU A 27 0.29 -6.27 0.29
N ILE A 28 1.44 -6.98 0.29
CA ILE A 28 2.52 -6.75 -0.68
C ILE A 28 2.05 -7.01 -2.11
N SER A 29 1.29 -8.09 -2.33
CA SER A 29 0.73 -8.43 -3.64
C SER A 29 -0.24 -7.37 -4.14
N ASP A 30 -1.14 -6.90 -3.29
CA ASP A 30 -2.14 -5.89 -3.62
C ASP A 30 -1.48 -4.55 -3.97
N HIS A 31 -0.54 -4.07 -3.16
CA HIS A 31 0.20 -2.84 -3.47
C HIS A 31 1.04 -2.97 -4.75
N THR A 32 1.63 -4.16 -5.00
CA THR A 32 2.37 -4.41 -6.23
C THR A 32 1.46 -4.38 -7.45
N ARG A 33 0.29 -5.03 -7.38
CA ARG A 33 -0.70 -5.03 -8.45
C ARG A 33 -1.21 -3.63 -8.76
N GLN A 34 -1.60 -2.89 -7.73
CA GLN A 34 -2.08 -1.51 -7.87
C GLN A 34 -1.00 -0.59 -8.47
N PHE A 35 0.25 -0.73 -8.03
CA PHE A 35 1.38 0.00 -8.61
C PHE A 35 1.57 -0.34 -10.09
N LEU A 36 1.57 -1.63 -10.46
CA LEU A 36 1.74 -2.04 -11.85
C LEU A 36 0.63 -1.48 -12.75
N VAL A 37 -0.61 -1.51 -12.30
CA VAL A 37 -1.72 -0.89 -13.03
C VAL A 37 -1.48 0.62 -13.17
N GLY A 38 -1.19 1.31 -12.07
CA GLY A 38 -0.90 2.74 -12.09
C GLY A 38 0.24 3.08 -13.04
N PHE A 39 1.34 2.35 -13.00
CA PHE A 39 2.51 2.55 -13.84
C PHE A 39 2.21 2.34 -15.33
N THR A 40 1.45 1.28 -15.66
CA THR A 40 1.08 0.97 -17.05
C THR A 40 0.28 2.08 -17.71
N PHE A 41 -0.58 2.77 -16.97
CA PHE A 41 -1.38 3.87 -17.50
C PHE A 41 -0.69 5.24 -17.33
N ALA A 42 -0.02 5.49 -16.22
CA ALA A 42 0.62 6.77 -15.95
C ALA A 42 1.88 7.01 -16.80
N LEU A 43 2.67 5.96 -17.09
CA LEU A 43 3.90 6.12 -17.86
C LEU A 43 3.63 6.62 -19.29
N PRO A 44 2.78 5.99 -20.12
CA PRO A 44 2.49 6.48 -21.47
C PRO A 44 1.81 7.85 -21.43
N LEU A 45 0.95 8.11 -20.46
CA LEU A 45 0.32 9.41 -20.27
C LEU A 45 1.37 10.50 -19.99
N PHE A 46 2.29 10.24 -19.06
CA PHE A 46 3.38 11.18 -18.74
C PHE A 46 4.29 11.43 -19.94
N VAL A 47 4.72 10.37 -20.63
CA VAL A 47 5.59 10.50 -21.81
C VAL A 47 4.89 11.29 -22.92
N ALA A 48 3.62 11.02 -23.18
CA ALA A 48 2.86 11.72 -24.21
C ALA A 48 2.64 13.20 -23.85
N SER A 49 2.35 13.51 -22.59
CA SER A 49 2.20 14.88 -22.11
C SER A 49 3.53 15.64 -22.21
N MET A 50 4.63 15.06 -21.72
CA MET A 50 5.95 15.68 -21.82
C MET A 50 6.39 15.89 -23.28
N ALA A 51 6.18 14.90 -24.15
CA ALA A 51 6.49 15.03 -25.57
C ALA A 51 5.69 16.17 -26.24
N ARG A 52 4.44 16.37 -25.83
CA ARG A 52 3.60 17.50 -26.26
C ARG A 52 4.17 18.83 -25.79
N ASP A 53 4.50 18.94 -24.49
CA ASP A 53 4.96 20.18 -23.87
C ASP A 53 6.35 20.62 -24.38
N PHE A 54 7.21 19.67 -24.71
CA PHE A 54 8.50 19.92 -25.35
C PHE A 54 8.42 20.15 -26.89
N GLY A 55 7.20 20.13 -27.45
CA GLY A 55 7.01 20.34 -28.89
C GLY A 55 7.56 19.21 -29.77
N LEU A 56 7.83 18.03 -29.22
CA LEU A 56 8.30 16.84 -29.94
C LEU A 56 7.20 16.16 -30.74
N THR A 57 5.94 16.48 -30.46
CA THR A 57 4.75 15.98 -31.17
C THR A 57 4.21 17.05 -32.10
N GLY A 58 3.70 16.63 -33.26
CA GLY A 58 3.10 17.55 -34.23
C GLY A 58 1.77 18.17 -33.76
N ALA A 59 1.16 19.03 -34.57
CA ALA A 59 -0.09 19.73 -34.26
C ALA A 59 -1.27 18.83 -33.87
N TRP A 60 -1.21 17.52 -34.17
CA TRP A 60 -2.23 16.54 -33.81
C TRP A 60 -2.34 16.34 -32.28
N SER A 61 -1.27 16.58 -31.53
CA SER A 61 -1.25 16.38 -30.06
C SER A 61 -2.08 17.43 -29.30
N HIS A 62 -2.37 18.56 -29.95
CA HIS A 62 -3.23 19.61 -29.38
C HIS A 62 -4.71 19.44 -29.78
N GLN A 63 -5.05 18.39 -30.50
CA GLN A 63 -6.44 18.10 -30.86
C GLN A 63 -7.28 17.72 -29.62
N PRO A 64 -8.56 18.12 -29.56
CA PRO A 64 -9.42 17.86 -28.39
C PRO A 64 -9.54 16.39 -28.00
N TRP A 65 -9.50 15.47 -28.97
CA TRP A 65 -9.59 14.03 -28.72
C TRP A 65 -8.41 13.49 -27.91
N VAL A 66 -7.23 14.12 -27.98
CA VAL A 66 -6.05 13.70 -27.19
C VAL A 66 -6.28 13.96 -25.71
N ASN A 67 -6.94 15.06 -25.35
CA ASN A 67 -7.29 15.32 -23.96
C ASN A 67 -8.32 14.31 -23.42
N TRP A 68 -9.22 13.81 -24.26
CA TRP A 68 -10.12 12.69 -23.90
C TRP A 68 -9.37 11.39 -23.70
N LEU A 69 -8.33 11.12 -24.50
CA LEU A 69 -7.45 9.97 -24.29
C LEU A 69 -6.70 10.09 -22.96
N PHE A 70 -6.20 11.27 -22.62
CA PHE A 70 -5.53 11.53 -21.35
C PHE A 70 -6.48 11.32 -20.17
N PHE A 71 -7.71 11.79 -20.26
CA PHE A 71 -8.76 11.50 -19.29
C PHE A 71 -9.00 10.00 -19.11
N LEU A 72 -9.12 9.26 -20.22
CA LEU A 72 -9.34 7.81 -20.20
C LEU A 72 -8.19 7.06 -19.51
N LEU A 73 -6.95 7.45 -19.79
CA LEU A 73 -5.75 6.86 -19.18
C LEU A 73 -5.58 7.22 -17.71
N ALA A 74 -5.93 8.46 -17.32
CA ALA A 74 -5.81 8.90 -15.92
C ALA A 74 -6.89 8.29 -15.01
N SER A 75 -8.10 8.03 -15.53
CA SER A 75 -9.24 7.56 -14.73
C SER A 75 -8.98 6.24 -13.99
N PRO A 76 -8.41 5.18 -14.59
CA PRO A 76 -8.05 3.97 -13.87
C PRO A 76 -7.01 4.24 -12.76
N VAL A 77 -6.06 5.13 -12.99
CA VAL A 77 -5.05 5.49 -11.98
C VAL A 77 -5.73 6.22 -10.82
N GLN A 78 -6.59 7.19 -11.11
CA GLN A 78 -7.27 7.99 -10.10
C GLN A 78 -8.18 7.14 -9.20
N PHE A 79 -9.02 6.27 -9.78
CA PHE A 79 -10.07 5.58 -9.06
C PHE A 79 -9.74 4.14 -8.67
N TYR A 80 -8.81 3.47 -9.31
CA TYR A 80 -8.37 2.12 -8.92
C TYR A 80 -7.09 2.17 -8.11
N THR A 81 -6.01 2.76 -8.65
CA THR A 81 -4.72 2.83 -7.94
C THR A 81 -4.79 3.77 -6.75
N GLY A 82 -5.53 4.89 -6.87
CA GLY A 82 -5.70 5.91 -5.85
C GLY A 82 -6.78 5.63 -4.81
N TRP A 83 -7.59 4.57 -4.95
CA TRP A 83 -8.76 4.33 -4.11
C TRP A 83 -8.44 4.26 -2.62
N ASP A 84 -7.33 3.64 -2.25
CA ASP A 84 -6.91 3.51 -0.85
C ASP A 84 -6.71 4.86 -0.18
N TYR A 85 -6.20 5.86 -0.93
CA TYR A 85 -6.01 7.22 -0.41
C TYR A 85 -7.33 7.94 -0.16
N TYR A 86 -8.36 7.69 -0.97
CA TYR A 86 -9.70 8.21 -0.71
C TYR A 86 -10.30 7.61 0.56
N VAL A 87 -10.22 6.29 0.71
CA VAL A 87 -10.74 5.59 1.88
C VAL A 87 -9.95 5.98 3.15
N GLY A 88 -8.61 6.00 3.08
CA GLY A 88 -7.75 6.39 4.19
C GLY A 88 -7.94 7.86 4.57
N GLY A 89 -7.98 8.74 3.59
CA GLY A 89 -8.20 10.18 3.77
C GLY A 89 -9.55 10.48 4.40
N PHE A 90 -10.63 9.86 3.92
CA PHE A 90 -11.96 10.03 4.50
C PHE A 90 -12.03 9.59 5.97
N LYS A 91 -11.46 8.41 6.29
CA LYS A 91 -11.39 7.92 7.67
C LYS A 91 -10.58 8.86 8.57
N SER A 92 -9.47 9.39 8.08
CA SER A 92 -8.62 10.32 8.80
C SER A 92 -9.35 11.63 9.12
N LEU A 93 -10.00 12.23 8.12
CA LEU A 93 -10.77 13.47 8.29
C LEU A 93 -11.95 13.28 9.24
N ARG A 94 -12.62 12.14 9.18
CA ARG A 94 -13.70 11.81 10.13
C ARG A 94 -13.20 11.76 11.57
N ASN A 95 -11.97 11.35 11.78
CA ASN A 95 -11.31 11.33 13.09
C ASN A 95 -10.62 12.68 13.43
N LYS A 96 -10.95 13.75 12.71
CA LYS A 96 -10.38 15.10 12.87
C LYS A 96 -8.84 15.11 12.82
N SER A 97 -8.26 14.22 12.02
CA SER A 97 -6.84 14.11 11.78
C SER A 97 -6.56 14.26 10.28
N ALA A 98 -5.41 14.79 9.92
CA ALA A 98 -4.95 14.84 8.54
C ALA A 98 -3.67 14.00 8.43
N ASN A 99 -3.64 13.11 7.45
CA ASN A 99 -2.50 12.26 7.15
C ASN A 99 -2.09 12.40 5.67
N MET A 100 -1.08 11.62 5.27
CA MET A 100 -0.60 11.60 3.89
C MET A 100 -1.72 11.27 2.89
N ASP A 101 -2.65 10.37 3.25
CA ASP A 101 -3.73 9.95 2.35
C ASP A 101 -4.65 11.12 2.00
N VAL A 102 -4.93 12.01 2.97
CA VAL A 102 -5.71 13.24 2.75
C VAL A 102 -5.01 14.15 1.74
N LEU A 103 -3.70 14.37 1.89
CA LEU A 103 -2.94 15.23 0.97
C LEU A 103 -2.91 14.65 -0.44
N VAL A 104 -2.70 13.34 -0.57
CA VAL A 104 -2.67 12.65 -1.86
C VAL A 104 -4.04 12.71 -2.52
N ALA A 105 -5.10 12.35 -1.80
CA ALA A 105 -6.46 12.38 -2.31
C ALA A 105 -6.87 13.80 -2.76
N MET A 106 -6.58 14.83 -1.95
CA MET A 106 -6.88 16.21 -2.30
C MET A 106 -6.08 16.69 -3.50
N GLY A 107 -4.74 16.57 -3.47
CA GLY A 107 -3.87 17.08 -4.51
C GLY A 107 -4.12 16.43 -5.86
N SER A 108 -4.25 15.10 -5.91
CA SER A 108 -4.57 14.40 -7.15
C SER A 108 -5.97 14.71 -7.66
N SER A 109 -6.96 14.85 -6.76
CA SER A 109 -8.32 15.23 -7.14
C SER A 109 -8.40 16.63 -7.72
N VAL A 110 -7.69 17.59 -7.17
CA VAL A 110 -7.67 18.96 -7.72
C VAL A 110 -7.12 18.93 -9.15
N ALA A 111 -6.01 18.28 -9.41
CA ALA A 111 -5.43 18.18 -10.76
C ALA A 111 -6.39 17.46 -11.73
N TYR A 112 -6.98 16.35 -11.29
CA TYR A 112 -7.90 15.55 -12.10
C TYR A 112 -9.19 16.29 -12.44
N PHE A 113 -9.90 16.82 -11.43
CA PHE A 113 -11.19 17.50 -11.64
C PHE A 113 -11.04 18.87 -12.30
N TYR A 114 -9.94 19.58 -12.04
CA TYR A 114 -9.62 20.79 -12.81
C TYR A 114 -9.48 20.45 -14.30
N SER A 115 -8.70 19.41 -14.65
CA SER A 115 -8.51 18.98 -16.02
C SER A 115 -9.80 18.51 -16.67
N LEU A 116 -10.66 17.83 -15.90
CA LEU A 116 -12.00 17.44 -16.36
C LEU A 116 -12.87 18.68 -16.64
N ALA A 117 -12.81 19.69 -15.82
CA ALA A 117 -13.55 20.94 -16.02
C ALA A 117 -13.08 21.69 -17.28
N VAL A 118 -11.77 21.74 -17.53
CA VAL A 118 -11.20 22.27 -18.77
C VAL A 118 -11.65 21.45 -19.98
N LEU A 119 -11.63 20.13 -19.88
CA LEU A 119 -12.07 19.20 -20.93
C LEU A 119 -13.56 19.41 -21.29
N LEU A 120 -14.40 19.78 -20.31
CA LEU A 120 -15.81 20.12 -20.49
C LEU A 120 -16.03 21.58 -20.97
N SER A 121 -14.97 22.26 -21.40
CA SER A 121 -15.00 23.64 -21.92
C SER A 121 -15.45 24.70 -20.91
N LEU A 122 -15.22 24.47 -19.61
CA LEU A 122 -15.39 25.50 -18.61
C LEU A 122 -14.26 26.55 -18.73
N PRO A 123 -14.53 27.85 -18.51
CA PRO A 123 -13.55 28.94 -18.70
C PRO A 123 -12.53 28.99 -17.55
N LEU A 124 -11.84 27.89 -17.26
CA LEU A 124 -10.87 27.77 -16.17
C LEU A 124 -9.42 27.77 -16.69
N GLY A 125 -9.19 27.60 -18.00
CA GLY A 125 -7.86 27.52 -18.62
C GLY A 125 -7.86 26.67 -19.87
N GLU A 126 -6.68 26.51 -20.47
CA GLU A 126 -6.49 25.74 -21.70
C GLU A 126 -5.69 24.42 -21.48
N HIS A 127 -5.01 24.31 -20.32
CA HIS A 127 -4.13 23.17 -20.04
C HIS A 127 -4.80 22.15 -19.13
N VAL A 128 -4.60 20.88 -19.47
CA VAL A 128 -5.02 19.74 -18.65
C VAL A 128 -3.81 19.18 -17.90
N TYR A 129 -4.03 18.64 -16.69
CA TYR A 129 -3.02 18.09 -15.77
C TYR A 129 -3.35 16.66 -15.35
N PHE A 130 -3.91 15.87 -16.28
CA PHE A 130 -4.24 14.47 -16.00
C PHE A 130 -3.01 13.64 -15.67
N GLU A 131 -1.87 13.91 -16.34
CA GLU A 131 -0.58 13.26 -16.08
C GLU A 131 -0.08 13.56 -14.67
N THR A 132 -0.25 14.80 -14.19
CA THR A 132 0.17 15.21 -12.83
C THR A 132 -0.56 14.40 -11.78
N SER A 133 -1.88 14.26 -11.92
CA SER A 133 -2.68 13.42 -11.02
C SER A 133 -2.22 11.96 -11.03
N ALA A 134 -2.05 11.37 -12.22
CA ALA A 134 -1.65 9.99 -12.39
C ALA A 134 -0.23 9.71 -11.85
N VAL A 135 0.72 10.61 -12.09
CA VAL A 135 2.11 10.49 -11.62
C VAL A 135 2.18 10.58 -10.10
N ILE A 136 1.48 11.55 -9.48
CA ILE A 136 1.45 11.69 -8.01
C ILE A 136 1.00 10.37 -7.37
N ILE A 137 -0.15 9.84 -7.78
CA ILE A 137 -0.70 8.59 -7.24
C ILE A 137 0.28 7.42 -7.43
N THR A 138 0.83 7.28 -8.64
CA THR A 138 1.70 6.16 -8.99
C THR A 138 3.01 6.19 -8.22
N LEU A 139 3.65 7.37 -8.06
CA LEU A 139 4.89 7.50 -7.30
C LEU A 139 4.69 7.25 -5.81
N ILE A 140 3.59 7.74 -5.24
CA ILE A 140 3.30 7.49 -3.83
C ILE A 140 2.96 6.01 -3.61
N LYS A 141 2.28 5.37 -4.56
CA LYS A 141 2.03 3.92 -4.51
C LYS A 141 3.31 3.10 -4.60
N LEU A 142 4.27 3.53 -5.43
CA LEU A 142 5.62 2.95 -5.46
C LEU A 142 6.28 3.03 -4.09
N GLY A 143 6.26 4.21 -3.46
CA GLY A 143 6.80 4.40 -2.11
C GLY A 143 6.17 3.45 -1.09
N LYS A 144 4.85 3.32 -1.11
CA LYS A 144 4.08 2.43 -0.22
C LYS A 144 4.43 0.95 -0.45
N MET A 145 4.53 0.53 -1.72
CA MET A 145 4.97 -0.82 -2.07
C MET A 145 6.37 -1.13 -1.55
N LEU A 146 7.33 -0.21 -1.70
CA LEU A 146 8.69 -0.39 -1.23
C LEU A 146 8.76 -0.45 0.31
N GLU A 147 7.99 0.40 1.00
CA GLU A 147 7.85 0.41 2.45
C GLU A 147 7.35 -0.95 2.97
N THR A 148 6.25 -1.45 2.40
CA THR A 148 5.66 -2.73 2.81
C THR A 148 6.61 -3.90 2.57
N ARG A 149 7.33 -3.92 1.45
CA ARG A 149 8.36 -4.93 1.16
C ARG A 149 9.51 -4.90 2.16
N THR A 150 9.99 -3.72 2.53
CA THR A 150 11.09 -3.56 3.48
C THR A 150 10.68 -4.04 4.87
N LYS A 151 9.50 -3.64 5.34
CA LYS A 151 8.95 -4.11 6.63
C LYS A 151 8.80 -5.64 6.67
N GLY A 152 8.42 -6.26 5.55
CA GLY A 152 8.31 -7.72 5.44
C GLY A 152 9.64 -8.45 5.64
N ARG A 153 10.74 -7.90 5.12
CA ARG A 153 12.09 -8.50 5.26
C ARG A 153 12.60 -8.46 6.71
N THR A 154 12.39 -7.36 7.40
CA THR A 154 12.84 -7.19 8.80
C THR A 154 12.11 -8.16 9.73
N GLY A 155 10.80 -8.34 9.57
CA GLY A 155 10.03 -9.33 10.33
C GLY A 155 10.50 -10.78 10.12
N GLY A 156 10.97 -11.11 8.93
CA GLY A 156 11.51 -12.45 8.62
C GLY A 156 12.83 -12.77 9.34
N ALA A 157 13.69 -11.78 9.55
CA ALA A 157 14.95 -11.96 10.30
C ALA A 157 14.67 -12.23 11.79
N ILE A 158 13.76 -11.50 12.39
CA ILE A 158 13.34 -11.70 13.79
C ILE A 158 12.73 -13.09 13.97
N ARG A 159 11.88 -13.55 13.02
CA ARG A 159 11.29 -14.89 13.06
C ARG A 159 12.33 -16.00 13.00
N ARG A 160 13.37 -15.85 12.18
CA ARG A 160 14.47 -16.84 12.12
C ARG A 160 15.18 -16.96 13.46
N LEU A 161 15.39 -15.85 14.17
CA LEU A 161 15.97 -15.87 15.51
C LEU A 161 15.00 -16.50 16.53
N MET A 162 13.71 -16.23 16.46
CA MET A 162 12.71 -16.85 17.32
C MET A 162 12.52 -18.35 17.04
N ALA A 163 12.70 -18.80 15.80
CA ALA A 163 12.67 -20.21 15.44
C ALA A 163 13.83 -21.01 16.01
N LEU A 164 14.93 -20.35 16.37
CA LEU A 164 16.06 -20.98 17.08
C LEU A 164 15.77 -21.23 18.56
N ARG A 165 14.66 -20.70 19.10
CA ARG A 165 14.26 -20.95 20.47
C ARG A 165 13.84 -22.41 20.62
N PRO A 166 14.43 -23.17 21.58
CA PRO A 166 14.08 -24.57 21.78
C PRO A 166 12.59 -24.66 22.16
N LYS A 167 11.87 -25.57 21.51
CA LYS A 167 10.45 -25.83 21.77
C LYS A 167 10.24 -26.80 22.93
N THR A 168 11.29 -27.54 23.32
CA THR A 168 11.29 -28.53 24.38
C THR A 168 12.42 -28.26 25.36
N ALA A 169 12.21 -28.63 26.62
CA ALA A 169 13.20 -28.65 27.69
C ALA A 169 13.33 -30.06 28.22
N THR A 170 14.55 -30.46 28.60
CA THR A 170 14.76 -31.73 29.34
C THR A 170 14.74 -31.44 30.83
N ILE A 171 13.79 -32.00 31.54
CA ILE A 171 13.69 -31.88 33.00
C ILE A 171 14.09 -33.22 33.68
N ILE A 172 14.52 -33.15 34.93
CA ILE A 172 14.75 -34.31 35.76
C ILE A 172 13.54 -34.45 36.70
N GLU A 173 12.74 -35.50 36.47
CA GLU A 173 11.61 -35.87 37.34
C GLU A 173 11.87 -37.26 37.95
N ASN A 174 11.96 -37.35 39.27
CA ASN A 174 12.26 -38.59 40.02
C ASN A 174 13.59 -39.27 39.59
N GLY A 175 14.61 -38.49 39.21
CA GLY A 175 15.90 -39.02 38.78
C GLY A 175 15.95 -39.52 37.32
N ILE A 176 14.86 -39.34 36.57
CA ILE A 176 14.75 -39.74 35.16
C ILE A 176 14.65 -38.46 34.28
N GLU A 177 15.43 -38.46 33.19
CA GLU A 177 15.37 -37.41 32.20
C GLU A 177 14.08 -37.52 31.38
N LYS A 178 13.35 -36.43 31.28
CA LYS A 178 12.11 -36.36 30.48
C LYS A 178 12.08 -35.09 29.65
N GLN A 179 11.86 -35.25 28.38
CA GLN A 179 11.69 -34.13 27.46
C GLN A 179 10.22 -33.69 27.47
N ILE A 180 10.01 -32.42 27.82
CA ILE A 180 8.67 -31.81 27.88
C ILE A 180 8.63 -30.52 27.02
N SER A 181 7.43 -30.09 26.65
CA SER A 181 7.25 -28.79 26.02
C SER A 181 7.65 -27.66 26.98
N LEU A 182 8.30 -26.60 26.44
CA LEU A 182 8.70 -25.46 27.27
C LEU A 182 7.52 -24.81 28.04
N SER A 183 6.30 -24.91 27.47
CA SER A 183 5.07 -24.43 28.13
C SER A 183 4.64 -25.24 29.38
N GLN A 184 5.18 -26.43 29.56
CA GLN A 184 4.88 -27.33 30.67
C GLN A 184 5.89 -27.24 31.80
N VAL A 185 6.99 -26.51 31.62
CA VAL A 185 8.02 -26.28 32.64
C VAL A 185 7.44 -25.40 33.75
N LYS A 186 7.61 -25.83 34.99
CA LYS A 186 7.14 -25.11 36.18
C LYS A 186 8.30 -24.58 37.01
N VAL A 187 8.00 -23.57 37.82
CA VAL A 187 8.98 -23.04 38.78
C VAL A 187 9.29 -24.13 39.82
N GLY A 188 10.57 -24.52 39.90
CA GLY A 188 11.08 -25.59 40.75
C GLY A 188 11.56 -26.82 39.98
N ASP A 189 11.32 -26.92 38.66
CA ASP A 189 11.82 -28.02 37.86
C ASP A 189 13.35 -27.88 37.63
N LEU A 190 14.07 -29.01 37.75
CA LEU A 190 15.48 -29.11 37.41
C LEU A 190 15.63 -29.31 35.89
N ILE A 191 16.24 -28.32 35.23
CA ILE A 191 16.41 -28.34 33.78
C ILE A 191 17.87 -28.68 33.42
N ILE A 192 18.06 -29.59 32.49
CA ILE A 192 19.37 -29.85 31.87
C ILE A 192 19.55 -28.88 30.69
N VAL A 193 20.66 -28.11 30.69
CA VAL A 193 21.05 -27.16 29.66
C VAL A 193 22.21 -27.71 28.86
#